data_20b4f04a6e63984c3dff3e45b08cfb44
#
_entry.id   20b4f04a6e63984c3dff3e45b08cfb44
#
_cell.length_a   1.000
_cell.length_b   1.000
_cell.length_c   1.000
_cell.angle_alpha   90.00
_cell.angle_beta   90.00
_cell.angle_gamma   90.00
#
_symmetry.space_group_name_H-M   'P 1'
#
loop_
_entity.id
_entity.type
_entity.pdbx_description
1 polymer ?
#
loop_
_entity_poly.entity_id
_entity_poly.type
_entity_poly.pdbx_seq_one_letter_code
_entity_poly.pdbx_strand_id
1 'polypeptide(L)'
;MTERPAAIGAPPAGAFEDMLRIAEELDTPEGYKAELIRGKIVVSPWSKLRCLRPMRRLRSQVEAHAPEGHVAETSPFLFVFPPAERGFGPDLFVADEAAFDAEGRHADGAALSLVAELTSASTKDADWLDKLDTYGRVVPVYLVLDMQVGEITAFWDPSAKGYRSRTTVTFGTSLHIPPPFDFDLDTSDFAVDAGRDTQSRQDTRS
;
A
#
# COMPACT_ATOMS: atom_id res chain seq x y z
N MET A 1 7.18 39.69 25.46
CA MET A 1 6.28 38.64 25.92
C MET A 1 5.89 37.86 24.69
N THR A 2 6.55 36.71 24.48
CA THR A 2 6.30 35.79 23.35
C THR A 2 5.32 34.74 23.83
N GLU A 3 4.09 34.78 23.33
CA GLU A 3 3.09 33.73 23.59
C GLU A 3 3.60 32.40 23.01
N ARG A 4 3.70 31.39 23.90
CA ARG A 4 3.89 30.00 23.52
C ARG A 4 2.63 29.53 22.79
N PRO A 5 2.73 28.89 21.60
CA PRO A 5 1.56 28.27 20.99
C PRO A 5 1.04 27.17 21.94
N ALA A 6 -0.27 27.17 22.15
CA ALA A 6 -0.97 26.15 22.93
C ALA A 6 -0.69 24.77 22.32
N ALA A 7 -0.32 23.82 23.19
CA ALA A 7 -0.22 22.42 22.82
C ALA A 7 -1.59 21.97 22.29
N ILE A 8 -1.62 21.45 21.05
CA ILE A 8 -2.79 20.78 20.51
C ILE A 8 -3.00 19.57 21.39
N GLY A 9 -4.09 19.56 22.18
CA GLY A 9 -4.44 18.46 23.06
C GLY A 9 -4.58 17.16 22.26
N ALA A 10 -4.31 16.03 22.92
CA ALA A 10 -4.62 14.71 22.36
C ALA A 10 -6.11 14.70 21.92
N PRO A 11 -6.45 14.07 20.77
CA PRO A 11 -7.83 13.96 20.36
C PRO A 11 -8.67 13.30 21.46
N PRO A 12 -9.96 13.66 21.58
CA PRO A 12 -10.83 13.05 22.58
C PRO A 12 -10.88 11.52 22.38
N ALA A 13 -10.96 10.77 23.48
CA ALA A 13 -11.14 9.31 23.43
C ALA A 13 -12.37 8.99 22.56
N GLY A 14 -12.23 8.10 21.58
CA GLY A 14 -13.28 7.77 20.60
C GLY A 14 -13.18 8.51 19.25
N ALA A 15 -12.32 9.52 19.14
CA ALA A 15 -12.22 10.28 17.87
C ALA A 15 -11.69 9.41 16.70
N PHE A 16 -10.84 8.43 16.97
CA PHE A 16 -10.34 7.50 15.95
C PHE A 16 -11.46 6.58 15.44
N GLU A 17 -12.23 5.98 16.35
CA GLU A 17 -13.34 5.09 16.04
C GLU A 17 -14.46 5.83 15.30
N ASP A 18 -14.75 7.08 15.66
CA ASP A 18 -15.70 7.91 14.94
C ASP A 18 -15.23 8.22 13.52
N MET A 19 -13.96 8.57 13.36
CA MET A 19 -13.38 8.85 12.04
C MET A 19 -13.31 7.58 11.18
N LEU A 20 -13.01 6.42 11.78
CA LEU A 20 -12.99 5.13 11.10
C LEU A 20 -14.39 4.79 10.58
N ARG A 21 -15.41 4.90 11.44
CA ARG A 21 -16.80 4.68 11.05
C ARG A 21 -17.22 5.60 9.89
N ILE A 22 -16.86 6.88 9.95
CA ILE A 22 -17.15 7.83 8.86
C ILE A 22 -16.45 7.42 7.57
N ALA A 23 -15.17 6.98 7.63
CA ALA A 23 -14.43 6.54 6.46
C ALA A 23 -15.04 5.30 5.80
N GLU A 24 -15.56 4.37 6.61
CA GLU A 24 -16.24 3.15 6.16
C GLU A 24 -17.63 3.39 5.55
N GLU A 25 -18.34 4.39 6.05
CA GLU A 25 -19.67 4.76 5.60
C GLU A 25 -19.65 5.79 4.45
N LEU A 26 -18.45 6.35 4.13
CA LEU A 26 -18.32 7.39 3.13
C LEU A 26 -18.67 6.85 1.73
N ASP A 27 -19.68 7.45 1.10
CA ASP A 27 -20.01 7.17 -0.29
C ASP A 27 -18.96 7.83 -1.20
N THR A 28 -17.93 7.06 -1.56
CA THR A 28 -16.89 7.53 -2.46
C THR A 28 -17.30 7.32 -3.91
N PRO A 29 -16.90 8.23 -4.84
CA PRO A 29 -17.12 8.00 -6.27
C PRO A 29 -16.51 6.67 -6.71
N GLU A 30 -17.10 6.02 -7.71
CA GLU A 30 -16.55 4.79 -8.29
C GLU A 30 -15.08 5.01 -8.70
N GLY A 31 -14.20 4.09 -8.34
CA GLY A 31 -12.78 4.19 -8.62
C GLY A 31 -11.97 4.98 -7.57
N TYR A 32 -12.58 5.32 -6.42
CA TYR A 32 -11.88 5.97 -5.31
C TYR A 32 -11.92 5.11 -4.05
N LYS A 33 -10.93 5.31 -3.16
CA LYS A 33 -10.85 4.72 -1.82
C LYS A 33 -10.74 5.81 -0.76
N ALA A 34 -11.26 5.56 0.43
CA ALA A 34 -11.08 6.39 1.61
C ALA A 34 -10.10 5.72 2.58
N GLU A 35 -9.12 6.47 3.05
CA GLU A 35 -8.10 6.05 4.03
C GLU A 35 -8.11 7.01 5.21
N LEU A 36 -7.66 6.56 6.38
CA LEU A 36 -7.54 7.39 7.58
C LEU A 36 -6.07 7.69 7.86
N ILE A 37 -5.64 8.93 7.61
CA ILE A 37 -4.25 9.37 7.70
C ILE A 37 -4.16 10.59 8.62
N ARG A 38 -3.42 10.48 9.73
CA ARG A 38 -3.24 11.57 10.71
C ARG A 38 -4.56 12.20 11.19
N GLY A 39 -5.55 11.36 11.49
CA GLY A 39 -6.87 11.83 11.95
C GLY A 39 -7.68 12.54 10.88
N LYS A 40 -7.38 12.33 9.59
CA LYS A 40 -8.13 12.88 8.45
C LYS A 40 -8.53 11.75 7.50
N ILE A 41 -9.72 11.86 6.94
CA ILE A 41 -10.15 11.00 5.84
C ILE A 41 -9.56 11.56 4.55
N VAL A 42 -8.77 10.74 3.86
CA VAL A 42 -8.16 11.05 2.57
C VAL A 42 -8.82 10.20 1.52
N VAL A 43 -9.43 10.83 0.52
CA VAL A 43 -10.05 10.14 -0.62
C VAL A 43 -9.11 10.22 -1.81
N SER A 44 -8.70 9.08 -2.33
CA SER A 44 -7.74 8.98 -3.43
C SER A 44 -8.24 8.02 -4.51
N PRO A 45 -7.90 8.26 -5.79
CA PRO A 45 -8.24 7.33 -6.86
C PRO A 45 -7.45 6.03 -6.74
N TRP A 46 -8.06 4.91 -7.14
CA TRP A 46 -7.37 3.65 -7.34
C TRP A 46 -6.26 3.78 -8.39
N SER A 47 -5.36 2.81 -8.38
CA SER A 47 -4.26 2.73 -9.34
C SER A 47 -4.73 2.75 -10.79
N LYS A 48 -3.95 3.38 -11.68
CA LYS A 48 -4.25 3.48 -13.12
C LYS A 48 -4.24 2.11 -13.80
N LEU A 49 -5.00 1.97 -14.89
CA LEU A 49 -5.11 0.72 -15.66
C LEU A 49 -3.75 0.11 -16.08
N ARG A 50 -2.75 0.94 -16.37
CA ARG A 50 -1.38 0.49 -16.68
C ARG A 50 -0.70 -0.30 -15.54
N CYS A 51 -1.18 -0.14 -14.32
CA CYS A 51 -0.69 -0.84 -13.13
C CYS A 51 -1.24 -2.26 -13.01
N LEU A 52 -2.29 -2.61 -13.77
CA LEU A 52 -2.96 -3.91 -13.68
C LEU A 52 -2.01 -5.09 -13.94
N ARG A 53 -1.17 -4.99 -14.99
CA ARG A 53 -0.26 -6.09 -15.35
C ARG A 53 0.79 -6.33 -14.26
N PRO A 54 1.55 -5.32 -13.80
CA PRO A 54 2.47 -5.47 -12.68
C PRO A 54 1.80 -6.02 -11.42
N MET A 55 0.61 -5.51 -11.05
CA MET A 55 -0.12 -5.97 -9.85
C MET A 55 -0.51 -7.45 -9.95
N ARG A 56 -1.04 -7.88 -11.10
CA ARG A 56 -1.40 -9.30 -11.32
C ARG A 56 -0.18 -10.22 -11.25
N ARG A 57 0.95 -9.81 -11.82
CA ARG A 57 2.20 -10.56 -11.78
C ARG A 57 2.77 -10.63 -10.38
N LEU A 58 2.77 -9.50 -9.68
CA LEU A 58 3.18 -9.47 -8.27
C LEU A 58 2.28 -10.36 -7.42
N ARG A 59 0.94 -10.18 -7.51
CA ARG A 59 -0.02 -11.00 -6.77
C ARG A 59 0.24 -12.50 -6.95
N SER A 60 0.34 -12.95 -8.21
CA SER A 60 0.53 -14.37 -8.52
C SER A 60 1.82 -14.94 -7.91
N GLN A 61 2.91 -14.16 -7.88
CA GLN A 61 4.18 -14.60 -7.31
C GLN A 61 4.15 -14.62 -5.78
N VAL A 62 3.63 -13.57 -5.14
CA VAL A 62 3.55 -13.55 -3.67
C VAL A 62 2.54 -14.58 -3.12
N GLU A 63 1.45 -14.84 -3.84
CA GLU A 63 0.47 -15.88 -3.50
C GLU A 63 1.10 -17.28 -3.48
N ALA A 64 1.95 -17.58 -4.48
CA ALA A 64 2.64 -18.87 -4.55
C ALA A 64 3.64 -19.12 -3.41
N HIS A 65 4.07 -18.06 -2.71
CA HIS A 65 5.04 -18.12 -1.61
C HIS A 65 4.47 -17.56 -0.29
N ALA A 66 3.16 -17.34 -0.24
CA ALA A 66 2.50 -16.86 0.97
C ALA A 66 2.63 -17.89 2.10
N PRO A 67 2.75 -17.45 3.36
CA PRO A 67 2.70 -18.35 4.49
C PRO A 67 1.39 -19.19 4.50
N GLU A 68 1.41 -20.36 5.12
CA GLU A 68 0.22 -21.19 5.27
C GLU A 68 -0.92 -20.41 5.95
N GLY A 69 -2.14 -20.51 5.41
CA GLY A 69 -3.31 -19.78 5.91
C GLY A 69 -3.36 -18.31 5.53
N HIS A 70 -2.46 -17.84 4.64
CA HIS A 70 -2.50 -16.45 4.16
C HIS A 70 -2.99 -16.39 2.70
N VAL A 71 -3.70 -15.30 2.39
CA VAL A 71 -4.24 -15.02 1.05
C VAL A 71 -3.66 -13.72 0.49
N ALA A 72 -3.44 -13.69 -0.83
CA ALA A 72 -2.97 -12.51 -1.55
C ALA A 72 -4.12 -11.87 -2.33
N GLU A 73 -4.47 -10.60 -2.04
CA GLU A 73 -5.57 -9.91 -2.68
C GLU A 73 -5.26 -8.46 -3.05
N THR A 74 -6.08 -7.93 -3.98
CA THR A 74 -6.07 -6.53 -4.42
C THR A 74 -7.40 -5.85 -4.13
N SER A 75 -8.21 -6.42 -3.25
CA SER A 75 -9.56 -5.94 -2.93
C SER A 75 -9.55 -4.71 -2.03
N PRO A 76 -10.64 -3.91 -2.04
CA PRO A 76 -10.73 -2.65 -1.31
C PRO A 76 -11.01 -2.87 0.19
N PHE A 77 -10.14 -3.58 0.89
CA PHE A 77 -10.23 -3.73 2.34
C PHE A 77 -9.43 -2.65 3.05
N LEU A 78 -9.97 -2.15 4.16
CA LEU A 78 -9.31 -1.22 5.05
C LEU A 78 -8.63 -2.02 6.17
N PHE A 79 -7.34 -1.78 6.37
CA PHE A 79 -6.57 -2.32 7.49
C PHE A 79 -6.31 -1.22 8.50
N VAL A 80 -6.65 -1.47 9.75
CA VAL A 80 -6.53 -0.48 10.84
C VAL A 80 -5.32 -0.76 11.72
N PHE A 81 -4.71 0.31 12.17
CA PHE A 81 -3.54 0.32 13.04
C PHE A 81 -3.86 1.20 14.27
N PRO A 82 -4.61 0.68 15.26
CA PRO A 82 -5.12 1.46 16.39
C PRO A 82 -4.03 2.23 17.15
N PRO A 83 -2.83 1.66 17.41
CA PRO A 83 -1.77 2.39 18.11
C PRO A 83 -1.24 3.61 17.36
N ALA A 84 -1.41 3.63 16.04
CA ALA A 84 -1.00 4.75 15.17
C ALA A 84 -2.17 5.66 14.79
N GLU A 85 -3.42 5.28 15.13
CA GLU A 85 -4.65 5.95 14.69
C GLU A 85 -4.70 6.10 13.16
N ARG A 86 -4.45 4.99 12.43
CA ARG A 86 -4.39 4.92 10.97
C ARG A 86 -5.29 3.82 10.43
N GLY A 87 -5.79 4.03 9.21
CA GLY A 87 -6.48 3.03 8.41
C GLY A 87 -6.09 3.16 6.96
N PHE A 88 -5.51 2.12 6.36
CA PHE A 88 -5.03 2.12 4.98
C PHE A 88 -5.68 1.03 4.14
N GLY A 89 -5.93 1.36 2.87
CA GLY A 89 -6.36 0.41 1.85
C GLY A 89 -5.23 0.15 0.85
N PRO A 90 -4.36 -0.85 1.08
CA PRO A 90 -3.23 -1.13 0.19
C PRO A 90 -3.67 -1.55 -1.20
N ASP A 91 -2.84 -1.30 -2.22
CA ASP A 91 -3.10 -1.72 -3.59
C ASP A 91 -3.02 -3.23 -3.76
N LEU A 92 -2.14 -3.90 -3.00
CA LEU A 92 -2.05 -5.35 -2.86
C LEU A 92 -1.61 -5.70 -1.43
N PHE A 93 -2.15 -6.78 -0.90
CA PHE A 93 -1.76 -7.29 0.42
C PHE A 93 -1.71 -8.81 0.45
N VAL A 94 -0.96 -9.35 1.41
CA VAL A 94 -1.04 -10.73 1.87
C VAL A 94 -1.35 -10.70 3.36
N ALA A 95 -2.41 -11.40 3.76
CA ALA A 95 -2.88 -11.39 5.14
C ALA A 95 -3.35 -12.79 5.57
N ASP A 96 -3.39 -13.01 6.88
CA ASP A 96 -4.02 -14.19 7.48
C ASP A 96 -5.49 -14.22 7.09
N GLU A 97 -5.92 -15.31 6.46
CA GLU A 97 -7.30 -15.51 5.97
C GLU A 97 -8.33 -15.42 7.09
N ALA A 98 -7.99 -15.90 8.30
CA ALA A 98 -8.87 -15.87 9.45
C ALA A 98 -9.26 -14.44 9.88
N ALA A 99 -8.49 -13.41 9.50
CA ALA A 99 -8.84 -12.01 9.78
C ALA A 99 -10.10 -11.53 9.04
N PHE A 100 -10.52 -12.26 8.00
CA PHE A 100 -11.71 -11.92 7.19
C PHE A 100 -12.99 -12.63 7.64
N ASP A 101 -12.92 -13.48 8.66
CA ASP A 101 -14.11 -14.11 9.27
C ASP A 101 -14.93 -13.12 10.13
N ALA A 102 -14.42 -11.93 10.39
CA ALA A 102 -15.10 -10.89 11.15
C ALA A 102 -16.21 -10.22 10.34
N GLU A 103 -17.34 -9.87 10.99
CA GLU A 103 -18.45 -9.14 10.34
C GLU A 103 -18.15 -7.65 10.07
N GLY A 104 -16.95 -7.16 10.40
CA GLY A 104 -16.52 -5.77 10.23
C GLY A 104 -16.24 -5.40 8.77
N ARG A 105 -16.03 -4.09 8.53
CA ARG A 105 -15.62 -3.54 7.23
C ARG A 105 -14.10 -3.30 7.14
N HIS A 106 -13.38 -3.56 8.22
CA HIS A 106 -11.94 -3.44 8.29
C HIS A 106 -11.32 -4.66 8.99
N ALA A 107 -10.06 -4.90 8.72
CA ALA A 107 -9.25 -5.92 9.39
C ALA A 107 -8.15 -5.25 10.24
N ASP A 108 -7.64 -5.98 11.24
CA ASP A 108 -6.47 -5.52 12.00
C ASP A 108 -5.23 -5.56 11.09
N GLY A 109 -4.46 -4.46 11.07
CA GLY A 109 -3.20 -4.40 10.32
C GLY A 109 -2.15 -5.41 10.77
N ALA A 110 -2.28 -5.98 11.97
CA ALA A 110 -1.41 -7.05 12.45
C ALA A 110 -1.60 -8.38 11.67
N ALA A 111 -2.72 -8.55 10.96
CA ALA A 111 -2.94 -9.71 10.10
C ALA A 111 -2.09 -9.68 8.80
N LEU A 112 -1.52 -8.52 8.45
CA LEU A 112 -0.74 -8.34 7.24
C LEU A 112 0.63 -9.00 7.35
N SER A 113 1.01 -9.82 6.37
CA SER A 113 2.37 -10.34 6.20
C SER A 113 3.15 -9.63 5.10
N LEU A 114 2.46 -9.08 4.10
CA LEU A 114 3.03 -8.26 3.04
C LEU A 114 2.03 -7.20 2.59
N VAL A 115 2.53 -6.01 2.29
CA VAL A 115 1.79 -4.93 1.63
C VAL A 115 2.57 -4.47 0.41
N ALA A 116 1.87 -4.15 -0.68
CA ALA A 116 2.46 -3.48 -1.83
C ALA A 116 1.62 -2.27 -2.25
N GLU A 117 2.32 -1.18 -2.56
CA GLU A 117 1.75 0.09 -3.02
C GLU A 117 2.39 0.51 -4.35
N LEU A 118 1.56 0.98 -5.28
CA LEU A 118 2.02 1.53 -6.54
C LEU A 118 2.04 3.04 -6.45
N THR A 119 3.21 3.64 -6.52
CA THR A 119 3.35 5.09 -6.41
C THR A 119 3.28 5.79 -7.76
N SER A 120 2.68 6.99 -7.75
CA SER A 120 2.70 7.94 -8.86
C SER A 120 3.20 9.29 -8.37
N ALA A 121 3.51 10.25 -9.29
CA ALA A 121 4.07 11.56 -8.92
C ALA A 121 3.23 12.36 -7.90
N SER A 122 1.92 12.10 -7.85
CA SER A 122 1.00 12.87 -7.02
C SER A 122 0.84 12.36 -5.58
N THR A 123 1.35 11.16 -5.28
CA THR A 123 1.19 10.51 -3.96
C THR A 123 2.52 10.38 -3.20
N LYS A 124 3.60 10.99 -3.73
CA LYS A 124 4.97 10.68 -3.29
C LYS A 124 5.38 11.14 -1.89
N ASP A 125 4.82 12.22 -1.33
CA ASP A 125 5.53 12.84 -0.20
C ASP A 125 4.89 12.64 1.18
N ALA A 126 3.59 12.75 1.33
CA ALA A 126 2.97 12.66 2.66
C ALA A 126 2.45 11.26 3.00
N ASP A 127 1.73 10.65 2.06
CA ASP A 127 1.10 9.34 2.28
C ASP A 127 2.14 8.23 2.39
N TRP A 128 3.20 8.32 1.59
CA TRP A 128 4.28 7.34 1.59
C TRP A 128 5.05 7.28 2.92
N LEU A 129 5.36 8.45 3.50
CA LEU A 129 6.06 8.52 4.79
C LEU A 129 5.20 7.99 5.94
N ASP A 130 3.89 8.27 5.94
CA ASP A 130 2.97 7.76 6.95
C ASP A 130 2.77 6.25 6.86
N LYS A 131 2.62 5.73 5.64
CA LYS A 131 2.51 4.29 5.39
C LYS A 131 3.81 3.58 5.77
N LEU A 132 4.96 4.14 5.37
CA LEU A 132 6.27 3.56 5.70
C LEU A 132 6.51 3.50 7.22
N ASP A 133 6.18 4.57 7.97
CA ASP A 133 6.31 4.59 9.43
C ASP A 133 5.36 3.58 10.10
N THR A 134 4.12 3.52 9.64
CA THR A 134 3.10 2.65 10.25
C THR A 134 3.35 1.18 9.92
N TYR A 135 3.51 0.83 8.64
CA TYR A 135 3.82 -0.54 8.23
C TYR A 135 5.14 -1.03 8.80
N GLY A 136 6.16 -0.15 8.86
CA GLY A 136 7.48 -0.48 9.37
C GLY A 136 7.54 -0.92 10.83
N ARG A 137 6.44 -0.77 11.57
CA ARG A 137 6.31 -1.21 12.97
C ARG A 137 5.67 -2.59 13.11
N VAL A 138 4.90 -3.02 12.10
CA VAL A 138 3.98 -4.17 12.23
C VAL A 138 4.13 -5.15 11.07
N VAL A 139 4.18 -4.68 9.82
CA VAL A 139 4.11 -5.53 8.63
C VAL A 139 5.49 -6.10 8.29
N PRO A 140 5.64 -7.43 8.16
CA PRO A 140 6.93 -8.07 7.86
C PRO A 140 7.61 -7.56 6.59
N VAL A 141 6.86 -7.40 5.49
CA VAL A 141 7.39 -6.96 4.19
C VAL A 141 6.52 -5.86 3.59
N TYR A 142 7.14 -4.77 3.15
CA TYR A 142 6.48 -3.69 2.43
C TYR A 142 7.17 -3.44 1.09
N LEU A 143 6.42 -3.51 0.01
CA LEU A 143 6.90 -3.29 -1.36
C LEU A 143 6.35 -1.97 -1.90
N VAL A 144 7.23 -1.17 -2.50
CA VAL A 144 6.85 0.08 -3.18
C VAL A 144 7.28 -0.01 -4.63
N LEU A 145 6.31 0.03 -5.55
CA LEU A 145 6.53 0.03 -6.98
C LEU A 145 6.44 1.46 -7.52
N ASP A 146 7.57 2.06 -7.88
CA ASP A 146 7.59 3.36 -8.54
C ASP A 146 7.43 3.18 -10.06
N MET A 147 6.19 3.33 -10.51
CA MET A 147 5.81 3.16 -11.92
C MET A 147 6.34 4.27 -12.84
N GLN A 148 6.96 5.32 -12.32
CA GLN A 148 7.51 6.42 -13.10
C GLN A 148 8.99 6.21 -13.43
N VAL A 149 9.75 5.80 -12.41
CA VAL A 149 11.18 5.53 -12.58
C VAL A 149 11.46 4.08 -12.94
N GLY A 150 10.47 3.18 -12.81
CA GLY A 150 10.60 1.77 -13.12
C GLY A 150 11.43 1.02 -12.06
N GLU A 151 11.18 1.30 -10.80
CA GLU A 151 11.89 0.68 -9.67
C GLU A 151 10.92 0.04 -8.69
N ILE A 152 11.40 -1.02 -8.01
CA ILE A 152 10.73 -1.62 -6.87
C ILE A 152 11.67 -1.61 -5.68
N THR A 153 11.14 -1.18 -4.53
CA THR A 153 11.83 -1.22 -3.24
C THR A 153 11.12 -2.17 -2.30
N ALA A 154 11.84 -3.13 -1.74
CA ALA A 154 11.40 -3.93 -0.61
C ALA A 154 11.94 -3.34 0.69
N PHE A 155 11.07 -3.23 1.70
CA PHE A 155 11.41 -2.91 3.08
C PHE A 155 11.04 -4.09 3.95
N TRP A 156 11.91 -4.43 4.93
CA TRP A 156 11.67 -5.54 5.84
C TRP A 156 12.36 -5.35 7.18
N ASP A 157 12.20 -6.33 8.07
CA ASP A 157 12.74 -6.29 9.42
C ASP A 157 12.13 -5.13 10.22
N PRO A 158 10.79 -5.21 10.49
CA PRO A 158 10.06 -4.18 11.21
C PRO A 158 10.57 -3.99 12.64
N SER A 159 10.53 -2.77 13.14
CA SER A 159 10.92 -2.44 14.50
C SER A 159 10.12 -1.24 15.03
N ALA A 160 10.20 -0.95 16.33
CA ALA A 160 9.55 0.23 16.91
C ALA A 160 9.97 1.57 16.24
N LYS A 161 11.06 1.58 15.47
CA LYS A 161 11.56 2.76 14.74
C LYS A 161 11.32 2.70 13.21
N GLY A 162 10.54 1.74 12.74
CA GLY A 162 10.33 1.45 11.32
C GLY A 162 11.19 0.29 10.82
N TYR A 163 11.23 0.11 9.50
CA TYR A 163 12.03 -0.95 8.88
C TYR A 163 13.53 -0.71 9.05
N ARG A 164 14.29 -1.79 9.34
CA ARG A 164 15.74 -1.74 9.49
C ARG A 164 16.50 -2.05 8.20
N SER A 165 15.81 -2.65 7.23
CA SER A 165 16.42 -3.12 5.98
C SER A 165 15.60 -2.70 4.77
N ARG A 166 16.32 -2.43 3.67
CA ARG A 166 15.69 -2.17 2.37
C ARG A 166 16.60 -2.55 1.22
N THR A 167 16.01 -2.93 0.08
CA THR A 167 16.69 -3.11 -1.21
C THR A 167 15.86 -2.52 -2.32
N THR A 168 16.49 -1.82 -3.26
CA THR A 168 15.83 -1.27 -4.46
C THR A 168 16.48 -1.88 -5.69
N VAL A 169 15.66 -2.30 -6.66
CA VAL A 169 16.10 -2.76 -7.98
C VAL A 169 15.26 -2.09 -9.07
N THR A 170 15.82 -1.97 -10.27
CA THR A 170 15.07 -1.56 -11.46
C THR A 170 14.22 -2.73 -11.99
N PHE A 171 13.08 -2.42 -12.58
CA PHE A 171 12.24 -3.45 -13.23
C PHE A 171 13.05 -4.22 -14.28
N GLY A 172 12.83 -5.54 -14.34
CA GLY A 172 13.62 -6.47 -15.11
C GLY A 172 14.76 -7.13 -14.32
N THR A 173 15.05 -6.65 -13.11
CA THR A 173 16.02 -7.28 -12.19
C THR A 173 15.26 -8.06 -11.12
N SER A 174 15.72 -9.28 -10.82
CA SER A 174 15.15 -10.08 -9.73
C SER A 174 15.36 -9.39 -8.38
N LEU A 175 14.34 -9.44 -7.52
CA LEU A 175 14.37 -8.89 -6.16
C LEU A 175 14.10 -10.00 -5.14
N HIS A 176 15.05 -10.28 -4.27
CA HIS A 176 14.82 -11.21 -3.18
C HIS A 176 13.81 -10.65 -2.16
N ILE A 177 12.72 -11.37 -1.96
CA ILE A 177 11.71 -11.09 -0.92
C ILE A 177 12.06 -11.94 0.30
N PRO A 178 12.36 -11.31 1.45
CA PRO A 178 12.83 -12.05 2.63
C PRO A 178 11.72 -12.85 3.32
N PRO A 179 12.05 -13.68 4.33
CA PRO A 179 11.05 -14.36 5.13
C PRO A 179 9.96 -13.39 5.65
N PRO A 180 8.69 -13.84 5.74
CA PRO A 180 8.25 -15.24 5.67
C PRO A 180 8.02 -15.80 4.25
N PHE A 181 8.31 -15.07 3.18
CA PHE A 181 8.09 -15.48 1.79
C PHE A 181 9.29 -16.23 1.19
N ASP A 182 10.50 -15.73 1.38
CA ASP A 182 11.80 -16.33 1.02
C ASP A 182 11.90 -16.80 -0.44
N PHE A 183 11.67 -15.88 -1.39
CA PHE A 183 11.77 -16.17 -2.82
C PHE A 183 12.34 -14.99 -3.61
N ASP A 184 12.75 -15.26 -4.84
CA ASP A 184 13.21 -14.24 -5.79
C ASP A 184 12.08 -13.81 -6.71
N LEU A 185 11.59 -12.58 -6.51
CA LEU A 185 10.54 -11.96 -7.30
C LEU A 185 11.06 -11.58 -8.70
N ASP A 186 10.43 -12.14 -9.73
CA ASP A 186 10.69 -11.75 -11.12
C ASP A 186 9.94 -10.45 -11.45
N THR A 187 10.67 -9.39 -11.79
CA THR A 187 10.14 -8.08 -12.15
C THR A 187 10.17 -7.81 -13.67
N SER A 188 10.50 -8.79 -14.51
CA SER A 188 10.67 -8.62 -15.96
C SER A 188 9.40 -8.08 -16.65
N ASP A 189 8.22 -8.47 -16.18
CA ASP A 189 6.92 -8.06 -16.69
C ASP A 189 6.36 -6.77 -16.06
N PHE A 190 7.12 -6.08 -15.18
CA PHE A 190 6.65 -4.87 -14.50
C PHE A 190 6.85 -3.61 -15.33
N ALA A 191 7.83 -3.62 -16.26
CA ALA A 191 8.02 -2.52 -17.19
C ALA A 191 6.78 -2.39 -18.11
N VAL A 192 6.18 -1.21 -18.14
CA VAL A 192 5.14 -0.87 -19.10
C VAL A 192 5.85 -0.33 -20.34
N ASP A 193 5.75 -1.04 -21.47
CA ASP A 193 6.30 -0.59 -22.74
C ASP A 193 5.80 0.82 -23.07
N ALA A 194 6.66 1.82 -22.95
CA ALA A 194 6.39 3.20 -23.39
C ALA A 194 6.25 3.33 -24.91
N GLY A 195 6.32 2.20 -25.65
CA GLY A 195 6.50 2.18 -27.11
C GLY A 195 5.24 2.05 -27.97
N ARG A 196 4.04 1.91 -27.43
CA ARG A 196 2.83 1.73 -28.27
C ARG A 196 2.03 2.99 -28.59
N ASP A 197 2.32 4.11 -27.95
CA ASP A 197 1.54 5.35 -28.17
C ASP A 197 2.03 6.22 -29.36
N THR A 198 3.14 5.86 -30.01
CA THR A 198 3.70 6.69 -31.09
C THR A 198 3.31 6.23 -32.50
N GLN A 199 2.76 5.03 -32.66
CA GLN A 199 2.45 4.48 -34.01
C GLN A 199 1.06 4.82 -34.51
N SER A 200 0.09 5.17 -33.62
CA SER A 200 -1.30 5.44 -34.06
C SER A 200 -1.56 6.90 -34.52
N ARG A 201 -0.58 7.78 -34.44
CA ARG A 201 -0.73 9.19 -34.86
C ARG A 201 -0.16 9.53 -36.25
N GLN A 202 0.48 8.60 -36.90
CA GLN A 202 1.03 8.82 -38.28
C GLN A 202 0.13 8.36 -39.43
N ASP A 203 -0.88 7.51 -39.20
CA ASP A 203 -1.72 6.98 -40.27
C ASP A 203 -3.01 7.77 -40.56
N THR A 204 -3.20 8.95 -39.95
CA THR A 204 -4.40 9.78 -40.19
C THR A 204 -4.08 11.08 -40.96
N ARG A 205 -2.96 11.14 -41.69
CA ARG A 205 -2.63 12.24 -42.64
C ARG A 205 -2.09 11.67 -43.94
N SER A 206 -2.98 11.12 -44.75
CA SER A 206 -2.82 10.98 -46.19
C SER A 206 -4.20 11.02 -46.82
#